data_08617283be928cdd54450c98f2a96702
#
_entry.id   08617283be928cdd54450c98f2a96702
#
_cell.length_a   1.000
_cell.length_b   1.000
_cell.length_c   1.000
_cell.angle_alpha   90.00
_cell.angle_beta   90.00
_cell.angle_gamma   90.00
#
_symmetry.space_group_name_H-M   'P 1'
#
loop_
_entity.id
_entity.type
_entity.pdbx_description
1 polymer ?
#
loop_
_entity_poly.entity_id
_entity_poly.type
_entity_poly.pdbx_seq_one_letter_code
_entity_poly.pdbx_strand_id
1 'polypeptide(L)'
;MSPSQPEPLVRKIDCIRLYVADLDAGLAFYRDRLGHTLIWRTPEAVGLRLPETDAEIVLHAERAAPEIDLTVEVADDAARRFEAAGGKVLVPPFDIQIGRAAVVEDPWGNRFVLLDTSKGLLVTDADGNVVGNAPPGEAEEGA
;
A
#
# COMPACT_ATOMS: atom_id res chain seq x y z
N MET A 1 -22.36 -13.75 17.93
CA MET A 1 -21.94 -13.45 16.57
C MET A 1 -22.69 -14.32 15.58
N SER A 2 -23.20 -13.74 14.53
CA SER A 2 -23.90 -14.49 13.49
C SER A 2 -22.90 -15.27 12.64
N PRO A 3 -23.08 -16.61 12.46
CA PRO A 3 -22.19 -17.38 11.60
C PRO A 3 -22.19 -16.96 10.14
N SER A 4 -23.25 -16.24 9.71
CA SER A 4 -23.37 -15.79 8.32
C SER A 4 -22.70 -14.45 8.05
N GLN A 5 -22.22 -13.76 9.10
CA GLN A 5 -21.58 -12.46 8.92
C GLN A 5 -20.14 -12.62 8.46
N PRO A 6 -19.78 -12.04 7.29
CA PRO A 6 -18.42 -12.18 6.79
C PRO A 6 -17.42 -11.37 7.61
N GLU A 7 -16.17 -11.82 7.61
CA GLU A 7 -15.07 -11.05 8.14
C GLU A 7 -14.85 -9.80 7.28
N PRO A 8 -14.50 -8.66 7.88
CA PRO A 8 -14.17 -7.47 7.07
C PRO A 8 -13.07 -7.79 6.07
N LEU A 9 -13.30 -7.46 4.81
CA LEU A 9 -12.34 -7.70 3.73
C LEU A 9 -11.13 -6.79 3.87
N VAL A 10 -11.36 -5.49 4.06
CA VAL A 10 -10.31 -4.51 4.20
C VAL A 10 -9.86 -4.45 5.65
N ARG A 11 -8.56 -4.64 5.88
CA ARG A 11 -7.99 -4.66 7.23
C ARG A 11 -7.55 -3.27 7.67
N LYS A 12 -6.92 -2.50 6.79
CA LYS A 12 -6.47 -1.14 7.07
C LYS A 12 -6.11 -0.43 5.78
N ILE A 13 -5.94 0.90 5.86
CA ILE A 13 -5.39 1.68 4.76
C ILE A 13 -3.87 1.48 4.80
N ASP A 14 -3.28 1.06 3.68
CA ASP A 14 -1.84 0.90 3.56
C ASP A 14 -1.18 2.25 3.24
N CYS A 15 -1.61 2.89 2.17
CA CYS A 15 -1.06 4.18 1.78
C CYS A 15 -1.98 4.91 0.81
N ILE A 16 -1.68 6.20 0.64
CA ILE A 16 -2.21 7.01 -0.44
C ILE A 16 -1.03 7.34 -1.34
N ARG A 17 -1.14 7.05 -2.64
CA ARG A 17 -0.09 7.30 -3.61
C ARG A 17 -0.39 8.57 -4.37
N LEU A 18 0.57 9.50 -4.36
CA LEU A 18 0.41 10.83 -4.96
C LEU A 18 1.49 11.09 -6.01
N TYR A 19 1.08 11.68 -7.12
CA TYR A 19 2.00 12.13 -8.16
C TYR A 19 2.71 13.41 -7.72
N VAL A 20 4.03 13.46 -7.93
CA VAL A 20 4.83 14.68 -7.79
C VAL A 20 5.69 14.85 -9.05
N ALA A 21 6.11 16.09 -9.33
CA ALA A 21 6.88 16.39 -10.54
C ALA A 21 8.21 15.61 -10.59
N ASP A 22 8.89 15.52 -9.46
CA ASP A 22 10.05 14.66 -9.23
C ASP A 22 10.16 14.37 -7.75
N LEU A 23 10.89 13.30 -7.39
CA LEU A 23 10.95 12.87 -6.00
C LEU A 23 11.64 13.88 -5.10
N ASP A 24 12.68 14.56 -5.58
CA ASP A 24 13.39 15.55 -4.77
C ASP A 24 12.49 16.75 -4.45
N ALA A 25 11.72 17.23 -5.42
CA ALA A 25 10.75 18.29 -5.19
C ALA A 25 9.65 17.83 -4.24
N GLY A 26 9.19 16.60 -4.35
CA GLY A 26 8.21 16.02 -3.44
C GLY A 26 8.72 15.98 -2.01
N LEU A 27 9.97 15.52 -1.81
CA LEU A 27 10.59 15.48 -0.49
C LEU A 27 10.83 16.88 0.07
N ALA A 28 11.22 17.84 -0.76
CA ALA A 28 11.38 19.22 -0.31
C ALA A 28 10.06 19.77 0.25
N PHE A 29 8.95 19.41 -0.35
CA PHE A 29 7.64 19.88 0.11
C PHE A 29 7.14 19.05 1.32
N TYR A 30 6.98 17.76 1.16
CA TYR A 30 6.34 16.93 2.19
C TYR A 30 7.23 16.65 3.40
N ARG A 31 8.50 16.40 3.19
CA ARG A 31 9.44 16.14 4.29
C ARG A 31 9.98 17.44 4.88
N ASP A 32 10.59 18.28 4.04
CA ASP A 32 11.37 19.42 4.55
C ASP A 32 10.47 20.56 5.02
N ARG A 33 9.39 20.84 4.32
CA ARG A 33 8.47 21.92 4.69
C ARG A 33 7.32 21.45 5.58
N LEU A 34 6.77 20.25 5.35
CA LEU A 34 5.63 19.75 6.10
C LEU A 34 6.02 18.80 7.24
N GLY A 35 7.27 18.36 7.29
CA GLY A 35 7.78 17.61 8.43
C GLY A 35 7.53 16.11 8.43
N HIS A 36 7.10 15.51 7.31
CA HIS A 36 6.89 14.07 7.26
C HIS A 36 8.20 13.32 7.10
N THR A 37 8.43 12.34 7.97
CA THR A 37 9.67 11.57 7.98
C THR A 37 9.71 10.56 6.85
N LEU A 38 10.84 10.51 6.14
CA LEU A 38 11.09 9.47 5.13
C LEU A 38 11.24 8.12 5.83
N ILE A 39 10.49 7.11 5.36
CA ILE A 39 10.56 5.74 5.87
C ILE A 39 11.36 4.86 4.91
N TRP A 40 11.06 4.97 3.63
CA TRP A 40 11.71 4.14 2.60
C TRP A 40 11.78 4.89 1.28
N ARG A 41 12.73 4.48 0.45
CA ARG A 41 12.84 5.01 -0.91
C ARG A 41 13.37 3.96 -1.87
N THR A 42 12.91 4.10 -3.12
CA THR A 42 13.42 3.40 -4.29
C THR A 42 13.72 4.45 -5.35
N PRO A 43 14.32 4.07 -6.50
CA PRO A 43 14.47 5.03 -7.59
C PRO A 43 13.15 5.60 -8.12
N GLU A 44 12.03 4.91 -7.91
CA GLU A 44 10.73 5.29 -8.47
C GLU A 44 9.78 5.94 -7.46
N ALA A 45 9.99 5.75 -6.15
CA ALA A 45 9.02 6.18 -5.15
C ALA A 45 9.66 6.40 -3.80
N VAL A 46 8.96 7.14 -2.94
CA VAL A 46 9.36 7.32 -1.54
C VAL A 46 8.13 7.16 -0.64
N GLY A 47 8.32 6.58 0.53
CA GLY A 47 7.28 6.45 1.55
C GLY A 47 7.53 7.37 2.72
N LEU A 48 6.50 8.07 3.15
CA LEU A 48 6.55 9.05 4.23
C LEU A 48 5.61 8.64 5.35
N ARG A 49 6.04 8.87 6.58
CA ARG A 49 5.30 8.51 7.78
C ARG A 49 4.16 9.49 8.07
N LEU A 50 3.03 8.93 8.47
CA LEU A 50 1.96 9.68 9.15
C LEU A 50 2.09 9.35 10.65
N PRO A 51 2.17 10.36 11.54
CA PRO A 51 2.58 10.09 12.93
C PRO A 51 1.60 9.29 13.77
N GLU A 52 0.33 9.24 13.39
CA GLU A 52 -0.69 8.61 14.23
C GLU A 52 -1.29 7.33 13.66
N THR A 53 -0.78 6.85 12.53
CA THR A 53 -1.21 5.57 11.94
C THR A 53 -0.02 4.90 11.24
N ASP A 54 -0.22 3.64 10.87
CA ASP A 54 0.75 2.92 10.03
C ASP A 54 0.64 3.28 8.56
N ALA A 55 -0.44 3.96 8.18
CA ALA A 55 -0.63 4.36 6.79
C ALA A 55 0.45 5.36 6.38
N GLU A 56 0.80 5.36 5.10
CA GLU A 56 1.85 6.21 4.57
C GLU A 56 1.34 7.08 3.46
N ILE A 57 2.04 8.19 3.22
CA ILE A 57 1.96 8.91 1.97
C ILE A 57 3.10 8.39 1.10
N VAL A 58 2.78 7.89 -0.09
CA VAL A 58 3.77 7.44 -1.05
C VAL A 58 3.79 8.42 -2.22
N LEU A 59 4.99 8.94 -2.52
CA LEU A 59 5.18 9.88 -3.63
C LEU A 59 5.83 9.15 -4.79
N HIS A 60 5.37 9.43 -6.02
CA HIS A 60 5.97 8.89 -7.24
C HIS A 60 5.91 9.96 -8.34
N ALA A 61 6.79 9.83 -9.32
CA ALA A 61 6.88 10.82 -10.40
C ALA A 61 6.15 10.39 -11.68
N GLU A 62 5.41 9.31 -11.62
CA GLU A 62 4.59 8.85 -12.74
C GLU A 62 3.24 9.54 -12.70
N ARG A 63 2.88 10.25 -13.79
CA ARG A 63 1.63 11.02 -13.80
C ARG A 63 0.43 10.09 -13.73
N ALA A 64 -0.33 10.21 -12.65
CA ALA A 64 -1.50 9.40 -12.38
C ALA A 64 -2.39 10.10 -11.36
N ALA A 65 -3.68 9.74 -11.32
CA ALA A 65 -4.58 10.19 -10.28
C ALA A 65 -4.16 9.57 -8.94
N PRO A 66 -4.53 10.19 -7.80
CA PRO A 66 -4.25 9.59 -6.49
C PRO A 66 -4.82 8.18 -6.40
N GLU A 67 -4.04 7.28 -5.78
CA GLU A 67 -4.41 5.88 -5.62
C GLU A 67 -4.51 5.54 -4.14
N ILE A 68 -5.53 4.76 -3.77
CA ILE A 68 -5.71 4.30 -2.40
C ILE A 68 -5.37 2.82 -2.36
N ASP A 69 -4.37 2.46 -1.54
CA ASP A 69 -3.97 1.06 -1.34
C ASP A 69 -4.52 0.58 0.01
N LEU A 70 -5.25 -0.53 -0.03
CA LEU A 70 -5.91 -1.11 1.14
C LEU A 70 -5.30 -2.49 1.42
N THR A 71 -4.96 -2.73 2.68
CA THR A 71 -4.41 -4.02 3.11
C THR A 71 -5.54 -5.01 3.30
N VAL A 72 -5.34 -6.22 2.76
CA VAL A 72 -6.23 -7.37 2.94
C VAL A 72 -5.40 -8.55 3.45
N GLU A 73 -6.05 -9.60 3.90
CA GLU A 73 -5.34 -10.76 4.42
C GLU A 73 -4.65 -11.54 3.30
N VAL A 74 -5.39 -11.89 2.24
CA VAL A 74 -4.88 -12.59 1.07
C VAL A 74 -5.49 -11.94 -0.17
N ALA A 75 -4.66 -11.34 -1.02
CA ALA A 75 -5.15 -10.56 -2.17
C ALA A 75 -5.98 -11.41 -3.13
N ASP A 76 -5.57 -12.65 -3.40
CA ASP A 76 -6.30 -13.53 -4.29
C ASP A 76 -7.71 -13.82 -3.79
N ASP A 77 -7.85 -14.12 -2.50
CA ASP A 77 -9.15 -14.38 -1.88
C ASP A 77 -9.99 -13.11 -1.82
N ALA A 78 -9.36 -11.98 -1.49
CA ALA A 78 -10.05 -10.70 -1.42
C ALA A 78 -10.63 -10.28 -2.77
N ALA A 79 -9.87 -10.49 -3.85
CA ALA A 79 -10.35 -10.20 -5.21
C ALA A 79 -11.59 -11.05 -5.55
N ARG A 80 -11.54 -12.35 -5.22
CA ARG A 80 -12.71 -13.22 -5.44
C ARG A 80 -13.93 -12.77 -4.64
N ARG A 81 -13.73 -12.43 -3.36
CA ARG A 81 -14.82 -11.96 -2.52
C ARG A 81 -15.39 -10.64 -3.00
N PHE A 82 -14.52 -9.75 -3.45
CA PHE A 82 -14.93 -8.44 -3.95
C PHE A 82 -15.83 -8.59 -5.18
N GLU A 83 -15.42 -9.47 -6.10
CA GLU A 83 -16.20 -9.75 -7.31
C GLU A 83 -17.53 -10.43 -6.96
N ALA A 84 -17.51 -11.40 -6.07
CA ALA A 84 -18.73 -12.10 -5.64
C ALA A 84 -19.72 -11.16 -4.96
N ALA A 85 -19.24 -10.10 -4.33
CA ALA A 85 -20.09 -9.12 -3.66
C ALA A 85 -20.69 -8.08 -4.62
N GLY A 86 -20.30 -8.07 -5.89
CA GLY A 86 -20.84 -7.16 -6.89
C GLY A 86 -19.86 -6.15 -7.44
N GLY A 87 -18.62 -6.18 -7.00
CA GLY A 87 -17.57 -5.34 -7.55
C GLY A 87 -16.95 -5.95 -8.81
N LYS A 88 -15.91 -5.29 -9.32
CA LYS A 88 -15.19 -5.74 -10.51
C LYS A 88 -13.72 -5.89 -10.17
N VAL A 89 -13.08 -6.90 -10.73
CA VAL A 89 -11.63 -7.03 -10.69
C VAL A 89 -11.10 -6.45 -12.00
N LEU A 90 -10.43 -5.30 -11.92
CA LEU A 90 -9.89 -4.62 -13.09
C LEU A 90 -8.55 -5.21 -13.51
N VAL A 91 -7.71 -5.56 -12.52
CA VAL A 91 -6.44 -6.26 -12.74
C VAL A 91 -6.43 -7.45 -11.78
N PRO A 92 -6.35 -8.68 -12.32
CA PRO A 92 -6.30 -9.87 -11.44
C PRO A 92 -5.03 -9.88 -10.59
N PRO A 93 -4.99 -10.67 -9.52
CA PRO A 93 -3.85 -10.68 -8.60
C PRO A 93 -2.51 -10.84 -9.29
N PHE A 94 -1.54 -10.02 -8.89
CA PHE A 94 -0.20 -10.01 -9.43
C PHE A 94 0.81 -9.84 -8.29
N ASP A 95 2.05 -10.22 -8.54
CA ASP A 95 3.11 -10.12 -7.53
C ASP A 95 3.59 -8.69 -7.36
N ILE A 96 3.78 -8.30 -6.11
CA ILE A 96 4.46 -7.06 -5.74
C ILE A 96 5.57 -7.43 -4.76
N GLN A 97 6.42 -6.48 -4.41
CA GLN A 97 7.57 -6.78 -3.56
C GLN A 97 7.18 -7.33 -2.19
N ILE A 98 6.13 -6.79 -1.56
CA ILE A 98 5.73 -7.20 -0.21
C ILE A 98 4.67 -8.30 -0.20
N GLY A 99 4.14 -8.70 -1.36
CA GLY A 99 3.12 -9.74 -1.42
C GLY A 99 2.46 -9.83 -2.78
N ARG A 100 1.12 -9.78 -2.78
CA ARG A 100 0.31 -9.78 -3.98
C ARG A 100 -0.70 -8.64 -3.93
N ALA A 101 -1.09 -8.15 -5.09
CA ALA A 101 -2.04 -7.05 -5.21
C ALA A 101 -3.03 -7.32 -6.33
N ALA A 102 -4.18 -6.68 -6.26
CA ALA A 102 -5.18 -6.68 -7.31
C ALA A 102 -5.79 -5.29 -7.40
N VAL A 103 -6.24 -4.88 -8.57
CA VAL A 103 -6.95 -3.62 -8.74
C VAL A 103 -8.43 -3.92 -8.90
N VAL A 104 -9.25 -3.28 -8.09
CA VAL A 104 -10.69 -3.52 -8.05
C VAL A 104 -11.47 -2.21 -8.17
N GLU A 105 -12.72 -2.35 -8.56
CA GLU A 105 -13.65 -1.22 -8.64
C GLU A 105 -14.98 -1.62 -8.00
N ASP A 106 -15.48 -0.78 -7.10
CA ASP A 106 -16.78 -1.05 -6.48
C ASP A 106 -17.93 -0.71 -7.43
N PRO A 107 -19.21 -1.02 -7.05
CA PRO A 107 -20.34 -0.77 -7.95
C PRO A 107 -20.56 0.70 -8.32
N TRP A 108 -19.94 1.63 -7.61
CA TRP A 108 -20.11 3.07 -7.83
C TRP A 108 -18.91 3.72 -8.52
N GLY A 109 -17.94 2.90 -8.98
CA GLY A 109 -16.78 3.41 -9.73
C GLY A 109 -15.57 3.78 -8.88
N ASN A 110 -15.58 3.49 -7.59
CA ASN A 110 -14.40 3.74 -6.75
C ASN A 110 -13.37 2.65 -6.96
N ARG A 111 -12.13 3.06 -7.23
CA ARG A 111 -11.03 2.12 -7.53
C ARG A 111 -10.05 2.07 -6.39
N PHE A 112 -9.59 0.85 -6.10
CA PHE A 112 -8.64 0.58 -5.03
C PHE A 112 -7.63 -0.45 -5.48
N VAL A 113 -6.45 -0.40 -4.87
CA VAL A 113 -5.52 -1.53 -4.91
C VAL A 113 -5.72 -2.29 -3.60
N LEU A 114 -6.00 -3.59 -3.70
CA LEU A 114 -6.04 -4.49 -2.55
C LEU A 114 -4.70 -5.23 -2.53
N LEU A 115 -4.00 -5.17 -1.40
CA LEU A 115 -2.69 -5.82 -1.32
C LEU A 115 -2.53 -6.58 -0.01
N ASP A 116 -1.71 -7.61 -0.05
CA ASP A 116 -1.32 -8.34 1.16
C ASP A 116 0.19 -8.18 1.38
N THR A 117 0.64 -8.60 2.55
CA THR A 117 2.05 -8.55 2.92
C THR A 117 2.63 -9.94 3.06
N SER A 118 2.17 -10.88 2.22
CA SER A 118 2.53 -12.29 2.29
C SER A 118 4.03 -12.56 2.09
N LYS A 119 4.76 -11.64 1.47
CA LYS A 119 6.21 -11.76 1.26
C LYS A 119 7.04 -11.01 2.31
N GLY A 120 6.38 -10.36 3.27
CA GLY A 120 7.05 -9.61 4.33
C GLY A 120 7.19 -8.13 4.00
N LEU A 121 7.57 -7.35 5.00
CA LEU A 121 7.68 -5.90 4.87
C LEU A 121 9.05 -5.49 4.32
N LEU A 122 9.15 -4.24 3.87
CA LEU A 122 10.39 -3.72 3.30
C LEU A 122 11.48 -3.61 4.35
N VAL A 123 12.70 -3.96 3.95
CA VAL A 123 13.92 -3.71 4.73
C VAL A 123 14.67 -2.56 4.09
N THR A 124 15.08 -1.60 4.92
CA THR A 124 15.76 -0.40 4.43
C THR A 124 17.15 -0.28 5.04
N ASP A 125 18.05 0.40 4.32
CA ASP A 125 19.37 0.76 4.85
C ASP A 125 19.29 2.05 5.69
N ALA A 126 20.44 2.57 6.12
CA ALA A 126 20.50 3.76 6.98
C ALA A 126 19.94 5.01 6.31
N ASP A 127 19.93 5.07 4.99
CA ASP A 127 19.42 6.20 4.21
C ASP A 127 17.97 6.03 3.77
N GLY A 128 17.34 4.93 4.19
CA GLY A 128 15.95 4.63 3.83
C GLY A 128 15.79 3.91 2.51
N ASN A 129 16.87 3.55 1.83
CA ASN A 129 16.78 2.80 0.57
C ASN A 129 16.28 1.39 0.84
N VAL A 130 15.32 0.93 0.02
CA VAL A 130 14.80 -0.44 0.13
C VAL A 130 15.86 -1.40 -0.39
N VAL A 131 16.27 -2.34 0.47
CA VAL A 131 17.32 -3.32 0.14
C VAL A 131 16.82 -4.76 0.17
N GLY A 132 15.57 -5.00 0.52
CA GLY A 132 14.99 -6.33 0.54
C GLY A 132 13.71 -6.40 1.33
N ASN A 133 13.34 -7.63 1.71
CA ASN A 133 12.15 -7.90 2.51
C ASN A 133 12.53 -8.69 3.75
N ALA A 134 11.87 -8.37 4.88
CA ALA A 134 11.90 -9.23 6.05
C ALA A 134 10.77 -10.26 5.92
N PRO A 135 11.00 -11.54 6.27
CA PRO A 135 9.92 -12.52 6.29
C PRO A 135 8.78 -12.10 7.19
N PRO A 136 7.54 -12.54 6.90
CA PRO A 136 6.41 -12.26 7.79
C PRO A 136 6.72 -12.71 9.22
N GLY A 137 6.38 -11.87 10.19
CA GLY A 137 6.68 -12.13 11.60
C GLY A 137 7.94 -11.44 12.07
N GLU A 138 9.05 -11.57 11.35
CA GLU A 138 10.31 -10.88 11.71
C GLU A 138 10.18 -9.37 11.59
N ALA A 139 9.46 -8.89 10.56
CA ALA A 139 9.23 -7.47 10.37
C ALA A 139 8.43 -6.86 11.54
N GLU A 140 7.52 -7.62 12.11
CA GLU A 140 6.73 -7.17 13.25
C GLU A 140 7.57 -7.03 14.50
N GLU A 141 8.52 -7.93 14.69
CA GLU A 141 9.42 -7.90 15.85
C GLU A 141 10.43 -6.76 15.77
N GLY A 142 10.76 -6.34 14.55
CA GLY A 142 11.68 -5.25 14.33
C GLY A 142 11.06 -3.87 14.39
N ALA A 143 9.76 -3.80 14.54
CA ALA A 143 9.03 -2.54 14.51
C ALA A 143 9.18 -1.69 15.77
#